data_c29af56d3d5a6e33296ed1671fcafd0d
#
_entry.id   c29af56d3d5a6e33296ed1671fcafd0d
#
_cell.length_a   1.000
_cell.length_b   1.000
_cell.length_c   1.000
_cell.angle_alpha   90.00
_cell.angle_beta   90.00
_cell.angle_gamma   90.00
#
_symmetry.space_group_name_H-M   'P 1'
#
loop_
_entity.id
_entity.type
_entity.pdbx_description
1 polymer ?
#
loop_
_entity_poly.entity_id
_entity_poly.type
_entity_poly.pdbx_seq_one_letter_code
_entity_poly.pdbx_strand_id
1 'polypeptide(L)'
;MNTTALSLLCLVGASVLVAQPRPEDRPLPPPPPVHAHFKFDFGPGHAPAGYTSVQADEVYSTEKGYGFDFGSRVTGVARGADGFVTTNESPFFFSVKVPEGNYRITVTLGDVAGESNTTIRTESGHIMATALVTPPGRTITRTVIANVRRPELPPPPKNAPGGSRVHMFLAGEAEARCWDEKLTIEFNGPRPCLVAMEIVKDDAIPTLFVAGDSTVGDPRHGPGGNWPTQLCQFLAPEIAVCNSAEGGETSKSFITGYRFDKVLSQMKAGDFFLVQFGHNDSKPQWPQSYTEPGTSFKAYLRVFIAETRRRGATLVLVTPMERRNNGDTVGPWARAMRDVAAEEHVPLIDQWAMSKQLWTALGPDVNRAFHDQTHLSGYGGYLLSKLIVSGIQKNVPALARFVSADFQPMDPAHPEPAPAYLQQSSGPGAPPRPVRP
;
A
#
# COMPACT_ATOMS: atom_id res chain seq x y z
N MET A 1 29.30 73.52 -18.81
CA MET A 1 30.21 72.58 -18.16
C MET A 1 29.36 71.58 -17.44
N ASN A 2 29.09 70.46 -18.10
CA ASN A 2 28.28 69.34 -17.56
C ASN A 2 29.21 68.23 -17.11
N THR A 3 29.20 67.91 -15.82
CA THR A 3 29.90 66.79 -15.25
C THR A 3 28.86 65.66 -14.98
N THR A 4 28.93 64.68 -15.81
CA THR A 4 28.15 63.41 -15.65
C THR A 4 28.90 62.47 -14.69
N ALA A 5 28.29 62.16 -13.54
CA ALA A 5 28.84 61.18 -12.61
C ALA A 5 28.37 59.77 -13.02
N LEU A 6 29.33 58.90 -13.31
CA LEU A 6 29.11 57.50 -13.63
C LEU A 6 29.11 56.68 -12.32
N SER A 7 27.98 56.22 -11.89
CA SER A 7 27.90 55.31 -10.72
C SER A 7 28.17 53.85 -11.16
N LEU A 8 29.28 53.32 -10.66
CA LEU A 8 29.69 51.93 -10.87
C LEU A 8 28.97 51.03 -9.85
N LEU A 9 28.02 50.23 -10.29
CA LEU A 9 27.32 49.25 -9.46
C LEU A 9 28.16 47.95 -9.39
N CYS A 10 28.86 47.72 -8.29
CA CYS A 10 29.54 46.47 -8.02
C CYS A 10 28.50 45.41 -7.60
N LEU A 11 28.16 44.49 -8.51
CA LEU A 11 27.48 43.24 -8.19
C LEU A 11 28.47 42.30 -7.49
N VAL A 12 28.34 42.15 -6.18
CA VAL A 12 29.03 41.10 -5.43
C VAL A 12 28.20 39.85 -5.57
N GLY A 13 28.60 38.97 -6.49
CA GLY A 13 28.04 37.62 -6.62
C GLY A 13 28.47 36.78 -5.41
N ALA A 14 27.57 36.50 -4.50
CA ALA A 14 27.78 35.54 -3.44
C ALA A 14 27.76 34.14 -4.06
N SER A 15 28.93 33.57 -4.35
CA SER A 15 29.08 32.16 -4.66
C SER A 15 28.81 31.36 -3.41
N VAL A 16 27.66 30.67 -3.36
CA VAL A 16 27.39 29.68 -2.32
C VAL A 16 28.34 28.48 -2.58
N LEU A 17 29.43 28.43 -1.81
CA LEU A 17 30.28 27.24 -1.75
C LEU A 17 29.44 26.10 -1.11
N VAL A 18 28.84 25.26 -1.92
CA VAL A 18 28.30 23.98 -1.43
C VAL A 18 29.51 23.12 -1.05
N ALA A 19 29.70 22.92 0.23
CA ALA A 19 30.75 22.05 0.76
C ALA A 19 30.57 20.66 0.13
N GLN A 20 31.61 20.11 -0.49
CA GLN A 20 31.60 18.73 -0.98
C GLN A 20 31.50 17.79 0.23
N PRO A 21 30.61 16.78 0.19
CA PRO A 21 30.49 15.83 1.27
C PRO A 21 31.83 15.09 1.45
N ARG A 22 32.26 14.90 2.70
CA ARG A 22 33.45 14.12 3.02
C ARG A 22 33.26 12.68 2.51
N PRO A 23 34.34 11.95 2.22
CA PRO A 23 34.24 10.57 1.75
C PRO A 23 33.36 9.67 2.64
N GLU A 24 33.42 9.86 3.96
CA GLU A 24 32.63 9.14 4.96
C GLU A 24 31.16 9.57 5.00
N ASP A 25 30.81 10.73 4.46
CA ASP A 25 29.43 11.25 4.38
C ASP A 25 28.75 10.90 3.04
N ARG A 26 29.46 10.24 2.13
CA ARG A 26 28.86 9.78 0.87
C ARG A 26 27.86 8.65 1.13
N PRO A 27 26.65 8.70 0.54
CA PRO A 27 25.75 7.57 0.57
C PRO A 27 26.49 6.31 0.09
N LEU A 28 26.31 5.22 0.80
CA LEU A 28 26.77 3.92 0.30
C LEU A 28 26.12 3.69 -1.07
N PRO A 29 26.88 3.14 -2.05
CA PRO A 29 26.28 2.79 -3.31
C PRO A 29 25.10 1.83 -3.04
N PRO A 30 23.99 1.95 -3.78
CA PRO A 30 22.90 1.02 -3.64
C PRO A 30 23.44 -0.41 -3.77
N PRO A 31 22.94 -1.35 -2.95
CA PRO A 31 23.33 -2.75 -3.11
C PRO A 31 23.04 -3.20 -4.54
N PRO A 32 23.85 -4.10 -5.10
CA PRO A 32 23.62 -4.61 -6.43
C PRO A 32 22.20 -5.19 -6.54
N PRO A 33 21.53 -5.06 -7.67
CA PRO A 33 20.18 -5.57 -7.85
C PRO A 33 20.15 -7.07 -7.57
N VAL A 34 19.33 -7.48 -6.62
CA VAL A 34 19.10 -8.90 -6.33
C VAL A 34 18.05 -9.40 -7.31
N HIS A 35 18.45 -10.24 -8.24
CA HIS A 35 17.52 -10.92 -9.14
C HIS A 35 16.85 -12.07 -8.37
N ALA A 36 15.52 -12.02 -8.26
CA ALA A 36 14.72 -13.12 -7.75
C ALA A 36 13.68 -13.48 -8.82
N HIS A 37 13.73 -14.73 -9.28
CA HIS A 37 12.83 -15.24 -10.30
C HIS A 37 12.43 -16.66 -9.92
N PHE A 38 11.14 -16.89 -9.72
CA PHE A 38 10.56 -18.18 -9.34
C PHE A 38 9.47 -18.57 -10.32
N LYS A 39 9.39 -19.87 -10.62
CA LYS A 39 8.35 -20.48 -11.44
C LYS A 39 7.82 -21.70 -10.73
N PHE A 40 6.54 -21.72 -10.45
CA PHE A 40 5.85 -22.80 -9.75
C PHE A 40 4.74 -23.38 -10.61
N ASP A 41 4.65 -24.70 -10.61
CA ASP A 41 3.58 -25.48 -11.22
C ASP A 41 2.87 -26.26 -10.12
N PHE A 42 1.55 -26.16 -10.04
CA PHE A 42 0.77 -26.58 -8.87
C PHE A 42 -0.07 -27.83 -9.15
N GLY A 43 -0.05 -28.74 -8.18
CA GLY A 43 -0.86 -29.95 -8.20
C GLY A 43 -0.15 -31.17 -8.79
N PRO A 44 -0.86 -32.28 -8.89
CA PRO A 44 -0.31 -33.49 -9.48
C PRO A 44 -0.16 -33.34 -11.00
N GLY A 45 0.98 -33.76 -11.52
CA GLY A 45 1.31 -33.62 -12.93
C GLY A 45 2.82 -33.53 -13.13
N HIS A 46 3.22 -33.25 -14.35
CA HIS A 46 4.62 -33.07 -14.71
C HIS A 46 4.91 -31.58 -14.94
N ALA A 47 5.65 -30.98 -14.02
CA ALA A 47 5.99 -29.58 -14.14
C ALA A 47 6.80 -29.33 -15.43
N PRO A 48 6.50 -28.25 -16.19
CA PRO A 48 7.28 -27.85 -17.34
C PRO A 48 8.75 -27.57 -16.99
N ALA A 49 9.64 -27.69 -17.96
CA ALA A 49 11.05 -27.40 -17.75
C ALA A 49 11.25 -25.97 -17.18
N GLY A 50 12.03 -25.87 -16.10
CA GLY A 50 12.29 -24.61 -15.38
C GLY A 50 11.23 -24.21 -14.33
N TYR A 51 10.18 -25.02 -14.15
CA TYR A 51 9.22 -24.84 -13.08
C TYR A 51 9.52 -25.78 -11.90
N THR A 52 9.27 -25.29 -10.69
CA THR A 52 9.26 -26.09 -9.47
C THR A 52 7.88 -26.68 -9.28
N SER A 53 7.79 -28.02 -9.20
CA SER A 53 6.51 -28.70 -8.88
C SER A 53 6.15 -28.47 -7.42
N VAL A 54 4.90 -28.07 -7.16
CA VAL A 54 4.34 -27.83 -5.83
C VAL A 54 3.14 -28.76 -5.61
N GLN A 55 3.29 -29.74 -4.74
CA GLN A 55 2.23 -30.67 -4.38
C GLN A 55 1.31 -30.06 -3.30
N ALA A 56 0.09 -30.59 -3.16
CA ALA A 56 -0.94 -30.08 -2.27
C ALA A 56 -0.54 -30.09 -0.77
N ASP A 57 0.40 -30.94 -0.37
CA ASP A 57 0.93 -31.09 0.97
C ASP A 57 2.21 -30.28 1.23
N GLU A 58 2.63 -29.44 0.28
CA GLU A 58 3.84 -28.63 0.34
C GLU A 58 3.68 -27.45 1.30
N VAL A 59 3.99 -27.64 2.57
CA VAL A 59 3.91 -26.60 3.61
C VAL A 59 5.16 -25.68 3.56
N TYR A 60 4.94 -24.38 3.75
CA TYR A 60 6.04 -23.42 3.84
C TYR A 60 7.01 -23.75 4.99
N SER A 61 8.29 -23.72 4.70
CA SER A 61 9.34 -23.69 5.70
C SER A 61 10.42 -22.67 5.33
N THR A 62 11.10 -22.12 6.32
CA THR A 62 12.17 -21.13 6.15
C THR A 62 13.35 -21.69 5.35
N GLU A 63 13.65 -22.97 5.51
CA GLU A 63 14.74 -23.68 4.81
C GLU A 63 14.42 -23.85 3.34
N LYS A 64 13.17 -24.21 3.02
CA LYS A 64 12.72 -24.39 1.64
C LYS A 64 12.46 -23.06 0.95
N GLY A 65 11.96 -22.10 1.71
CA GLY A 65 11.69 -20.74 1.24
C GLY A 65 10.42 -20.59 0.42
N TYR A 66 9.56 -21.62 0.30
CA TYR A 66 8.23 -21.52 -0.32
C TYR A 66 7.30 -22.62 0.18
N GLY A 67 6.00 -22.44 -0.05
CA GLY A 67 4.97 -23.46 0.27
C GLY A 67 3.64 -22.84 0.67
N PHE A 68 2.64 -23.70 0.91
CA PHE A 68 1.35 -23.30 1.46
C PHE A 68 1.52 -22.89 2.93
N ASP A 69 0.98 -21.73 3.28
CA ASP A 69 1.22 -21.07 4.58
C ASP A 69 -0.11 -20.85 5.35
N PHE A 70 -0.01 -20.38 6.59
CA PHE A 70 -1.14 -20.04 7.46
C PHE A 70 -2.19 -21.16 7.61
N GLY A 71 -1.73 -22.43 7.65
CA GLY A 71 -2.62 -23.57 7.82
C GLY A 71 -3.50 -23.89 6.61
N SER A 72 -3.15 -23.37 5.44
CA SER A 72 -3.84 -23.67 4.18
C SER A 72 -3.90 -25.15 3.92
N ARG A 73 -5.09 -25.61 3.51
CA ARG A 73 -5.32 -26.99 3.07
C ARG A 73 -5.91 -26.96 1.68
N VAL A 74 -5.17 -27.43 0.71
CA VAL A 74 -5.58 -27.50 -0.69
C VAL A 74 -5.72 -28.92 -1.16
N THR A 75 -6.51 -29.12 -2.21
CA THR A 75 -6.65 -30.41 -2.90
C THR A 75 -5.94 -30.33 -4.24
N GLY A 76 -5.03 -31.23 -4.51
CA GLY A 76 -4.42 -31.41 -5.82
C GLY A 76 -5.37 -32.18 -6.75
N VAL A 77 -5.57 -31.65 -7.95
CA VAL A 77 -6.46 -32.24 -8.96
C VAL A 77 -5.70 -32.53 -10.24
N ALA A 78 -5.66 -33.79 -10.68
CA ALA A 78 -5.05 -34.19 -11.95
C ALA A 78 -5.96 -33.87 -13.14
N ARG A 79 -5.36 -33.42 -14.26
CA ARG A 79 -6.04 -33.18 -15.54
C ARG A 79 -5.16 -33.69 -16.69
N GLY A 80 -5.15 -35.02 -16.87
CA GLY A 80 -4.24 -35.64 -17.83
C GLY A 80 -2.79 -35.58 -17.37
N ALA A 81 -1.93 -34.92 -18.16
CA ALA A 81 -0.52 -34.72 -17.82
C ALA A 81 -0.31 -33.51 -16.85
N ASP A 82 -1.30 -32.63 -16.74
CA ASP A 82 -1.26 -31.40 -15.95
C ASP A 82 -2.11 -31.53 -14.68
N GLY A 83 -2.04 -30.52 -13.81
CA GLY A 83 -2.80 -30.45 -12.59
C GLY A 83 -3.06 -29.02 -12.13
N PHE A 84 -3.71 -28.90 -11.00
CA PHE A 84 -3.88 -27.65 -10.27
C PHE A 84 -4.19 -27.93 -8.80
N VAL A 85 -4.13 -26.89 -7.96
CA VAL A 85 -4.61 -26.94 -6.58
C VAL A 85 -5.87 -26.08 -6.42
N THR A 86 -6.77 -26.52 -5.53
CA THR A 86 -8.05 -25.84 -5.29
C THR A 86 -8.52 -26.02 -3.85
N THR A 87 -9.49 -25.19 -3.45
CA THR A 87 -10.29 -25.35 -2.25
C THR A 87 -11.77 -25.13 -2.57
N ASN A 88 -12.65 -25.48 -1.65
CA ASN A 88 -14.06 -25.14 -1.71
C ASN A 88 -14.34 -24.04 -0.68
N GLU A 89 -14.65 -22.82 -1.15
CA GLU A 89 -15.07 -21.68 -0.34
C GLU A 89 -14.10 -21.27 0.79
N SER A 90 -12.90 -21.84 0.83
CA SER A 90 -11.87 -21.51 1.80
C SER A 90 -10.68 -20.84 1.12
N PRO A 91 -10.17 -19.74 1.64
CA PRO A 91 -8.95 -19.16 1.12
C PRO A 91 -7.75 -20.07 1.39
N PHE A 92 -6.76 -20.00 0.51
CA PHE A 92 -5.44 -20.57 0.76
C PHE A 92 -4.35 -19.57 0.46
N PHE A 93 -3.22 -19.75 1.13
CA PHE A 93 -2.08 -18.84 1.06
C PHE A 93 -0.86 -19.60 0.54
N PHE A 94 -0.13 -18.96 -0.34
CA PHE A 94 1.17 -19.44 -0.79
C PHE A 94 2.21 -18.36 -0.52
N SER A 95 3.27 -18.71 0.22
CA SER A 95 4.33 -17.78 0.59
C SER A 95 5.63 -18.17 -0.07
N VAL A 96 6.42 -17.16 -0.45
CA VAL A 96 7.76 -17.33 -1.01
C VAL A 96 8.70 -16.36 -0.29
N LYS A 97 9.83 -16.87 0.23
CA LYS A 97 10.88 -16.05 0.84
C LYS A 97 11.59 -15.27 -0.26
N VAL A 98 11.56 -13.94 -0.12
CA VAL A 98 12.09 -13.03 -1.14
C VAL A 98 12.81 -11.84 -0.52
N PRO A 99 13.77 -11.22 -1.23
CA PRO A 99 14.30 -9.91 -0.86
C PRO A 99 13.23 -8.83 -0.88
N GLU A 100 13.41 -7.77 -0.12
CA GLU A 100 12.57 -6.56 -0.19
C GLU A 100 12.55 -5.95 -1.60
N GLY A 101 11.40 -5.42 -2.03
CA GLY A 101 11.25 -4.75 -3.32
C GLY A 101 9.90 -5.01 -4.00
N ASN A 102 9.81 -4.64 -5.28
CA ASN A 102 8.62 -4.82 -6.11
C ASN A 102 8.69 -6.14 -6.88
N TYR A 103 7.53 -6.80 -6.97
CA TYR A 103 7.40 -8.11 -7.63
C TYR A 103 6.27 -8.11 -8.63
N ARG A 104 6.58 -8.54 -9.84
CA ARG A 104 5.61 -8.90 -10.87
C ARG A 104 5.24 -10.37 -10.68
N ILE A 105 3.96 -10.61 -10.43
CA ILE A 105 3.40 -11.94 -10.17
C ILE A 105 2.44 -12.26 -11.30
N THR A 106 2.71 -13.31 -12.04
CA THR A 106 1.84 -13.79 -13.13
C THR A 106 1.29 -15.15 -12.72
N VAL A 107 -0.02 -15.26 -12.56
CA VAL A 107 -0.71 -16.49 -12.18
C VAL A 107 -1.53 -17.04 -13.34
N THR A 108 -1.56 -18.35 -13.47
CA THR A 108 -2.48 -19.08 -14.35
C THR A 108 -3.55 -19.74 -13.48
N LEU A 109 -4.82 -19.42 -13.78
CA LEU A 109 -5.99 -19.85 -13.02
C LEU A 109 -6.95 -20.61 -13.90
N GLY A 110 -7.69 -21.56 -13.32
CA GLY A 110 -8.78 -22.27 -13.99
C GLY A 110 -8.75 -23.77 -13.82
N ASP A 111 -9.82 -24.41 -14.29
CA ASP A 111 -9.96 -25.86 -14.39
C ASP A 111 -10.56 -26.22 -15.75
N VAL A 112 -9.83 -26.99 -16.55
CA VAL A 112 -10.30 -27.40 -17.90
C VAL A 112 -11.56 -28.28 -17.88
N ALA A 113 -11.94 -28.83 -16.73
CA ALA A 113 -13.14 -29.65 -16.59
C ALA A 113 -14.23 -28.99 -15.71
N GLY A 114 -13.98 -27.84 -15.15
CA GLY A 114 -14.92 -27.17 -14.25
C GLY A 114 -14.79 -25.63 -14.26
N GLU A 115 -15.78 -24.95 -13.72
CA GLU A 115 -15.72 -23.52 -13.49
C GLU A 115 -14.78 -23.20 -12.32
N SER A 116 -14.05 -22.10 -12.40
CA SER A 116 -13.36 -21.53 -11.25
C SER A 116 -13.75 -20.04 -11.03
N ASN A 117 -13.63 -19.58 -9.79
CA ASN A 117 -13.82 -18.18 -9.43
C ASN A 117 -12.82 -17.82 -8.35
N THR A 118 -11.87 -16.96 -8.71
CA THR A 118 -10.71 -16.64 -7.87
C THR A 118 -10.60 -15.14 -7.64
N THR A 119 -10.44 -14.74 -6.38
CA THR A 119 -9.99 -13.42 -5.95
C THR A 119 -8.54 -13.54 -5.50
N ILE A 120 -7.67 -12.63 -5.95
CA ILE A 120 -6.25 -12.61 -5.59
C ILE A 120 -6.01 -11.45 -4.63
N ARG A 121 -5.35 -11.74 -3.51
CA ARG A 121 -4.85 -10.75 -2.57
C ARG A 121 -3.37 -10.99 -2.30
N THR A 122 -2.65 -9.95 -1.93
CA THR A 122 -1.25 -10.05 -1.50
C THR A 122 -1.08 -9.33 -0.18
N GLU A 123 -0.02 -9.66 0.57
CA GLU A 123 0.41 -8.89 1.75
C GLU A 123 -0.77 -8.44 2.63
N SER A 124 -1.24 -9.26 3.52
CA SER A 124 -2.32 -8.92 4.48
C SER A 124 -3.60 -8.30 3.88
N GLY A 125 -3.96 -8.69 2.67
CA GLY A 125 -5.27 -8.40 2.12
C GLY A 125 -5.34 -7.25 1.13
N HIS A 126 -4.23 -6.81 0.54
CA HIS A 126 -4.27 -5.94 -0.64
C HIS A 126 -4.99 -6.66 -1.78
N ILE A 127 -6.14 -6.14 -2.19
CA ILE A 127 -6.97 -6.75 -3.22
C ILE A 127 -6.39 -6.40 -4.59
N MET A 128 -5.87 -7.42 -5.27
CA MET A 128 -5.20 -7.25 -6.55
C MET A 128 -6.13 -7.50 -7.75
N ALA A 129 -7.01 -8.49 -7.62
CA ALA A 129 -8.00 -8.80 -8.63
C ALA A 129 -9.17 -9.55 -7.98
N THR A 130 -10.38 -9.29 -8.43
CA THR A 130 -11.60 -9.83 -7.83
C THR A 130 -12.41 -10.66 -8.82
N ALA A 131 -13.03 -11.74 -8.33
CA ALA A 131 -14.01 -12.54 -9.04
C ALA A 131 -13.60 -12.94 -10.47
N LEU A 132 -12.35 -13.41 -10.61
CA LEU A 132 -11.84 -13.93 -11.88
C LEU A 132 -12.52 -15.28 -12.18
N VAL A 133 -13.57 -15.25 -12.99
CA VAL A 133 -14.34 -16.43 -13.38
C VAL A 133 -13.74 -17.05 -14.63
N THR A 134 -13.48 -18.37 -14.58
CA THR A 134 -13.09 -19.17 -15.75
C THR A 134 -14.12 -20.25 -16.00
N PRO A 135 -14.73 -20.33 -17.20
CA PRO A 135 -15.61 -21.44 -17.55
C PRO A 135 -14.82 -22.73 -17.77
N PRO A 136 -15.49 -23.91 -17.76
CA PRO A 136 -14.87 -25.18 -18.12
C PRO A 136 -14.15 -25.12 -19.47
N GLY A 137 -13.00 -25.76 -19.58
CA GLY A 137 -12.19 -25.81 -20.79
C GLY A 137 -11.24 -24.64 -20.98
N ARG A 138 -11.18 -23.69 -20.03
CA ARG A 138 -10.32 -22.49 -20.14
C ARG A 138 -9.52 -22.23 -18.88
N THR A 139 -8.31 -21.77 -19.11
CA THR A 139 -7.48 -21.07 -18.10
C THR A 139 -7.31 -19.64 -18.50
N ILE A 140 -7.05 -18.76 -17.52
CA ILE A 140 -6.69 -17.36 -17.73
C ILE A 140 -5.37 -17.06 -17.04
N THR A 141 -4.64 -16.11 -17.60
CA THR A 141 -3.43 -15.57 -16.97
C THR A 141 -3.73 -14.18 -16.45
N ARG A 142 -3.33 -13.89 -15.20
CA ARG A 142 -3.46 -12.57 -14.58
C ARG A 142 -2.12 -12.15 -14.01
N THR A 143 -1.70 -10.91 -14.33
CA THR A 143 -0.53 -10.27 -13.73
C THR A 143 -0.96 -9.26 -12.68
N VAL A 144 -0.28 -9.26 -11.53
CA VAL A 144 -0.43 -8.31 -10.44
C VAL A 144 0.93 -7.85 -9.94
N ILE A 145 1.02 -6.70 -9.28
CA ILE A 145 2.26 -6.16 -8.73
C ILE A 145 2.13 -6.04 -7.22
N ALA A 146 3.02 -6.68 -6.48
CA ALA A 146 3.10 -6.56 -5.03
C ALA A 146 4.41 -5.88 -4.59
N ASN A 147 4.39 -5.24 -3.43
CA ASN A 147 5.58 -4.71 -2.76
C ASN A 147 5.80 -5.48 -1.47
N VAL A 148 6.99 -6.04 -1.32
CA VAL A 148 7.46 -6.67 -0.08
C VAL A 148 8.36 -5.70 0.66
N ARG A 149 8.07 -5.45 1.92
CA ARG A 149 8.79 -4.50 2.77
C ARG A 149 9.21 -5.12 4.10
N ARG A 150 10.34 -4.67 4.61
CA ARG A 150 10.92 -5.13 5.87
C ARG A 150 11.10 -3.93 6.81
N PRO A 151 11.06 -4.14 8.14
CA PRO A 151 11.21 -3.04 9.08
C PRO A 151 12.65 -2.51 9.19
N GLU A 152 13.64 -3.23 8.70
CA GLU A 152 15.04 -2.80 8.72
C GLU A 152 15.25 -1.64 7.72
N LEU A 153 16.10 -0.70 8.09
CA LEU A 153 16.59 0.38 7.23
C LEU A 153 18.11 0.53 7.39
N PRO A 154 18.79 1.16 6.41
CA PRO A 154 20.21 1.41 6.52
C PRO A 154 20.53 2.15 7.83
N PRO A 155 21.51 1.70 8.62
CA PRO A 155 21.87 2.36 9.86
C PRO A 155 22.47 3.74 9.56
N PRO A 156 22.29 4.72 10.48
CA PRO A 156 22.95 6.01 10.35
C PRO A 156 24.48 5.84 10.48
N PRO A 157 25.27 6.85 10.04
CA PRO A 157 26.71 6.88 10.32
C PRO A 157 27.00 6.73 11.83
N LYS A 158 28.14 6.13 12.18
CA LYS A 158 28.51 5.85 13.59
C LYS A 158 28.51 7.04 14.52
N ASN A 159 28.69 8.24 13.98
CA ASN A 159 28.73 9.51 14.71
C ASN A 159 27.42 10.30 14.67
N ALA A 160 26.34 9.75 14.13
CA ALA A 160 25.04 10.39 14.02
C ALA A 160 23.97 9.63 14.82
N PRO A 161 23.01 10.34 15.45
CA PRO A 161 21.85 9.68 16.04
C PRO A 161 20.94 9.10 14.96
N GLY A 162 20.17 8.07 15.32
CA GLY A 162 19.18 7.44 14.45
C GLY A 162 19.00 5.97 14.78
N GLY A 163 18.13 5.31 14.03
CA GLY A 163 17.83 3.88 14.18
C GLY A 163 18.08 3.11 12.90
N SER A 164 18.10 1.79 13.01
CA SER A 164 18.24 0.85 11.89
C SER A 164 16.98 0.01 11.68
N ARG A 165 15.89 0.39 12.33
CA ARG A 165 14.61 -0.34 12.26
C ARG A 165 13.44 0.62 12.50
N VAL A 166 12.37 0.43 11.75
CA VAL A 166 11.09 1.10 11.96
C VAL A 166 10.54 0.75 13.36
N HIS A 167 10.05 1.74 14.07
CA HIS A 167 9.32 1.52 15.30
C HIS A 167 7.93 0.95 14.99
N MET A 168 7.74 -0.33 15.30
CA MET A 168 6.46 -1.03 15.14
C MET A 168 5.65 -0.87 16.42
N PHE A 169 4.65 0.00 16.41
CA PHE A 169 3.86 0.31 17.61
C PHE A 169 3.00 -0.88 18.08
N LEU A 170 2.54 -1.67 17.15
CA LEU A 170 1.68 -2.82 17.39
C LEU A 170 2.30 -4.05 16.72
N ALA A 171 3.39 -4.54 17.27
CA ALA A 171 4.05 -5.79 16.88
C ALA A 171 3.12 -7.00 17.12
N GLY A 172 1.94 -6.98 16.47
CA GLY A 172 1.01 -8.09 16.41
C GLY A 172 1.25 -8.93 15.16
N GLU A 173 0.83 -10.19 15.18
CA GLU A 173 0.99 -11.13 14.06
C GLU A 173 0.49 -10.59 12.72
N ALA A 174 -0.59 -9.79 12.72
CA ALA A 174 -1.16 -9.24 11.48
C ALA A 174 -0.21 -8.22 10.81
N GLU A 175 0.46 -7.39 11.59
CA GLU A 175 1.41 -6.41 11.06
C GLU A 175 2.73 -7.06 10.66
N ALA A 176 3.17 -8.06 11.41
CA ALA A 176 4.35 -8.85 11.05
C ALA A 176 4.23 -9.51 9.67
N ARG A 177 3.01 -9.84 9.24
CA ARG A 177 2.73 -10.42 7.90
C ARG A 177 2.90 -9.45 6.74
N CYS A 178 2.91 -8.13 7.01
CA CYS A 178 3.12 -7.11 5.99
C CYS A 178 4.55 -6.55 6.00
N TRP A 179 5.35 -6.89 7.01
CA TRP A 179 6.69 -6.37 7.25
C TRP A 179 7.66 -7.52 7.53
N ASP A 180 7.70 -8.47 6.61
CA ASP A 180 8.54 -9.67 6.73
C ASP A 180 9.37 -9.95 5.47
N GLU A 181 9.99 -11.11 5.38
CA GLU A 181 10.81 -11.54 4.25
C GLU A 181 10.05 -12.45 3.28
N LYS A 182 8.70 -12.46 3.34
CA LYS A 182 7.87 -13.30 2.50
C LYS A 182 6.98 -12.46 1.59
N LEU A 183 6.87 -12.88 0.35
CA LEU A 183 5.76 -12.52 -0.51
C LEU A 183 4.66 -13.52 -0.27
N THR A 184 3.55 -13.08 0.29
CA THR A 184 2.38 -13.92 0.57
C THR A 184 1.25 -13.60 -0.40
N ILE A 185 0.73 -14.61 -1.09
CA ILE A 185 -0.39 -14.49 -2.01
C ILE A 185 -1.56 -15.32 -1.47
N GLU A 186 -2.72 -14.68 -1.33
CA GLU A 186 -3.99 -15.31 -0.97
C GLU A 186 -4.82 -15.56 -2.24
N PHE A 187 -5.30 -16.77 -2.41
CA PHE A 187 -6.29 -17.16 -3.39
C PHE A 187 -7.61 -17.46 -2.68
N ASN A 188 -8.66 -16.72 -3.03
CA ASN A 188 -9.94 -16.73 -2.36
C ASN A 188 -11.08 -16.82 -3.38
N GLY A 189 -12.28 -17.11 -2.93
CA GLY A 189 -13.46 -17.20 -3.78
C GLY A 189 -14.20 -18.52 -3.61
N PRO A 190 -15.33 -18.71 -4.32
CA PRO A 190 -16.14 -19.93 -4.19
C PRO A 190 -15.38 -21.19 -4.60
N ARG A 191 -14.52 -21.11 -5.60
CA ARG A 191 -13.67 -22.22 -6.06
C ARG A 191 -12.41 -21.70 -6.73
N PRO A 192 -11.41 -21.24 -5.94
CA PRO A 192 -10.14 -20.78 -6.50
C PRO A 192 -9.33 -21.98 -7.02
N CYS A 193 -8.83 -21.87 -8.26
CA CYS A 193 -8.01 -22.90 -8.90
C CYS A 193 -6.69 -22.29 -9.38
N LEU A 194 -5.57 -22.73 -8.82
CA LEU A 194 -4.22 -22.25 -9.18
C LEU A 194 -3.47 -23.35 -9.93
N VAL A 195 -3.07 -23.03 -11.16
CA VAL A 195 -2.33 -23.94 -12.07
C VAL A 195 -0.83 -23.64 -12.01
N ALA A 196 -0.45 -22.38 -12.24
CA ALA A 196 0.96 -21.99 -12.30
C ALA A 196 1.16 -20.57 -11.80
N MET A 197 2.38 -20.24 -11.39
CA MET A 197 2.76 -18.90 -10.96
C MET A 197 4.21 -18.60 -11.32
N GLU A 198 4.43 -17.41 -11.85
CA GLU A 198 5.75 -16.83 -12.06
C GLU A 198 5.90 -15.56 -11.23
N ILE A 199 7.01 -15.43 -10.50
CA ILE A 199 7.32 -14.30 -9.63
C ILE A 199 8.67 -13.73 -10.06
N VAL A 200 8.69 -12.46 -10.44
CA VAL A 200 9.92 -11.76 -10.89
C VAL A 200 10.10 -10.48 -10.09
N LYS A 201 11.26 -10.33 -9.43
CA LYS A 201 11.63 -9.05 -8.81
C LYS A 201 11.87 -8.01 -9.88
N ASP A 202 11.20 -6.87 -9.78
CA ASP A 202 11.27 -5.78 -10.76
C ASP A 202 11.25 -4.41 -10.07
N ASP A 203 12.41 -3.98 -9.59
CA ASP A 203 12.54 -2.68 -8.91
C ASP A 203 12.51 -1.48 -9.89
N ALA A 204 12.43 -1.71 -11.20
CA ALA A 204 12.20 -0.66 -12.18
C ALA A 204 10.75 -0.15 -12.15
N ILE A 205 9.81 -0.99 -11.68
CA ILE A 205 8.42 -0.58 -11.48
C ILE A 205 8.36 0.58 -10.48
N PRO A 206 7.64 1.69 -10.79
CA PRO A 206 7.44 2.77 -9.84
C PRO A 206 6.63 2.31 -8.63
N THR A 207 6.91 2.93 -7.49
CA THR A 207 6.22 2.62 -6.23
C THR A 207 5.33 3.78 -5.82
N LEU A 208 4.10 3.47 -5.47
CA LEU A 208 3.17 4.35 -4.77
C LEU A 208 3.29 4.09 -3.27
N PHE A 209 4.11 4.88 -2.59
CA PHE A 209 4.18 4.86 -1.13
C PHE A 209 2.95 5.52 -0.53
N VAL A 210 2.49 4.99 0.61
CA VAL A 210 1.36 5.55 1.35
C VAL A 210 1.73 5.72 2.81
N ALA A 211 1.50 6.92 3.36
CA ALA A 211 1.66 7.24 4.77
C ALA A 211 0.32 7.63 5.38
N GLY A 212 0.12 7.24 6.63
CA GLY A 212 -1.10 7.57 7.36
C GLY A 212 -1.22 6.87 8.70
N ASP A 213 -2.38 7.01 9.28
CA ASP A 213 -2.77 6.43 10.56
C ASP A 213 -3.65 5.16 10.39
N SER A 214 -4.41 4.78 11.43
CA SER A 214 -5.28 3.59 11.42
C SER A 214 -6.40 3.63 10.38
N THR A 215 -6.69 4.77 9.77
CA THR A 215 -7.68 4.90 8.70
C THR A 215 -7.06 4.65 7.31
N VAL A 216 -5.75 4.43 7.27
CA VAL A 216 -4.94 4.19 6.07
C VAL A 216 -4.18 2.87 6.17
N GLY A 217 -3.74 2.49 7.37
CA GLY A 217 -2.93 1.28 7.62
C GLY A 217 -3.58 -0.01 7.15
N ASP A 218 -2.76 -1.02 6.92
CA ASP A 218 -3.24 -2.34 6.53
C ASP A 218 -4.19 -2.93 7.60
N PRO A 219 -5.25 -3.64 7.21
CA PRO A 219 -6.26 -4.10 8.15
C PRO A 219 -5.69 -5.17 9.07
N ARG A 220 -6.05 -5.07 10.36
CA ARG A 220 -5.68 -6.06 11.38
C ARG A 220 -6.64 -7.25 11.43
N HIS A 221 -7.84 -7.06 10.91
CA HIS A 221 -8.94 -8.02 10.98
C HIS A 221 -9.77 -7.95 9.70
N GLY A 222 -9.92 -9.08 9.07
CA GLY A 222 -10.81 -9.25 7.93
C GLY A 222 -10.34 -8.62 6.61
N PRO A 223 -11.07 -8.84 5.54
CA PRO A 223 -10.71 -8.39 4.21
C PRO A 223 -10.92 -6.89 4.05
N GLY A 224 -9.90 -6.21 3.53
CA GLY A 224 -10.00 -4.94 2.86
C GLY A 224 -10.53 -3.76 3.68
N GLY A 225 -10.05 -3.58 4.93
CA GLY A 225 -10.61 -2.59 5.85
C GLY A 225 -10.37 -1.13 5.49
N ASN A 226 -9.27 -0.76 4.85
CA ASN A 226 -8.93 0.63 4.54
C ASN A 226 -8.75 0.85 3.04
N TRP A 227 -8.80 2.11 2.61
CA TRP A 227 -8.76 2.44 1.19
C TRP A 227 -7.49 1.98 0.46
N PRO A 228 -6.26 1.95 1.03
CA PRO A 228 -5.09 1.49 0.28
C PRO A 228 -5.14 0.01 -0.06
N THR A 229 -5.74 -0.84 0.77
CA THR A 229 -5.86 -2.27 0.48
C THR A 229 -6.84 -2.55 -0.65
N GLN A 230 -7.82 -1.68 -0.85
CA GLN A 230 -8.75 -1.73 -1.97
C GLN A 230 -8.19 -1.07 -3.24
N LEU A 231 -7.20 -0.19 -3.09
CA LEU A 231 -6.66 0.62 -4.19
C LEU A 231 -6.06 -0.23 -5.31
N CYS A 232 -5.36 -1.32 -4.95
CA CYS A 232 -4.57 -2.11 -5.90
C CYS A 232 -5.41 -2.69 -7.05
N GLN A 233 -6.67 -3.06 -6.80
CA GLN A 233 -7.57 -3.60 -7.84
C GLN A 233 -7.94 -2.58 -8.93
N PHE A 234 -7.79 -1.29 -8.64
CA PHE A 234 -8.11 -0.19 -9.56
C PHE A 234 -6.88 0.34 -10.31
N LEU A 235 -5.72 -0.26 -10.08
CA LEU A 235 -4.47 0.11 -10.75
C LEU A 235 -4.09 -0.92 -11.81
N ALA A 236 -3.48 -0.44 -12.88
CA ALA A 236 -2.84 -1.31 -13.86
C ALA A 236 -1.61 -2.01 -13.25
N PRO A 237 -1.21 -3.20 -13.74
CA PRO A 237 -0.06 -3.94 -13.20
C PRO A 237 1.29 -3.34 -13.63
N GLU A 238 1.44 -2.03 -13.44
CA GLU A 238 2.59 -1.23 -13.82
C GLU A 238 3.10 -0.34 -12.68
N ILE A 239 2.46 -0.41 -11.50
CA ILE A 239 2.83 0.32 -10.29
C ILE A 239 2.62 -0.56 -9.07
N ALA A 240 3.56 -0.52 -8.13
CA ALA A 240 3.44 -1.21 -6.84
C ALA A 240 2.87 -0.26 -5.77
N VAL A 241 2.08 -0.78 -4.84
CA VAL A 241 1.60 -0.04 -3.66
C VAL A 241 2.37 -0.50 -2.42
N CYS A 242 3.08 0.42 -1.77
CA CYS A 242 3.80 0.21 -0.52
C CYS A 242 3.10 0.99 0.60
N ASN A 243 2.22 0.33 1.35
CA ASN A 243 1.51 0.98 2.45
C ASN A 243 2.34 0.97 3.73
N SER A 244 2.94 2.10 4.08
CA SER A 244 3.75 2.29 5.29
C SER A 244 2.97 2.87 6.48
N ALA A 245 1.66 3.07 6.33
CA ALA A 245 0.79 3.59 7.39
C ALA A 245 0.61 2.59 8.53
N GLU A 246 0.40 3.11 9.74
CA GLU A 246 0.12 2.29 10.93
C GLU A 246 -0.90 2.94 11.86
N GLY A 247 -1.62 2.11 12.59
CA GLY A 247 -2.57 2.56 13.60
C GLY A 247 -1.91 3.34 14.74
N GLY A 248 -2.44 4.53 15.06
CA GLY A 248 -1.89 5.40 16.09
C GLY A 248 -0.92 6.47 15.59
N GLU A 249 -0.39 6.32 14.38
CA GLU A 249 0.56 7.27 13.80
C GLU A 249 -0.03 8.67 13.61
N THR A 250 0.86 9.65 13.67
CA THR A 250 0.63 11.06 13.36
C THR A 250 1.67 11.54 12.37
N SER A 251 1.48 12.72 11.80
CA SER A 251 2.50 13.35 10.94
C SER A 251 3.87 13.46 11.64
N LYS A 252 3.87 13.67 12.97
CA LYS A 252 5.08 13.73 13.81
C LYS A 252 5.68 12.35 14.07
N SER A 253 4.87 11.38 14.55
CA SER A 253 5.38 10.07 14.96
C SER A 253 5.84 9.23 13.77
N PHE A 254 5.25 9.39 12.60
CA PHE A 254 5.70 8.76 11.35
C PHE A 254 7.15 9.11 11.00
N ILE A 255 7.59 10.34 11.35
CA ILE A 255 8.98 10.76 11.20
C ILE A 255 9.82 10.19 12.36
N THR A 256 9.41 10.42 13.62
CA THR A 256 10.23 10.04 14.79
C THR A 256 10.32 8.53 15.02
N GLY A 257 9.38 7.75 14.45
CA GLY A 257 9.37 6.28 14.44
C GLY A 257 10.10 5.65 13.26
N TYR A 258 10.84 6.44 12.48
CA TYR A 258 11.63 6.00 11.31
C TYR A 258 10.83 5.41 10.14
N ARG A 259 9.49 5.54 10.12
CA ARG A 259 8.67 5.08 8.98
C ARG A 259 8.94 5.93 7.75
N PHE A 260 9.11 7.25 7.95
CA PHE A 260 9.48 8.14 6.86
C PHE A 260 10.89 7.85 6.33
N ASP A 261 11.87 7.63 7.21
CA ASP A 261 13.22 7.24 6.80
C ASP A 261 13.22 5.94 5.99
N LYS A 262 12.36 4.98 6.37
CA LYS A 262 12.17 3.74 5.62
C LYS A 262 11.64 4.02 4.21
N VAL A 263 10.60 4.82 4.07
CA VAL A 263 10.06 5.24 2.76
C VAL A 263 11.16 5.93 1.95
N LEU A 264 11.91 6.85 2.55
CA LEU A 264 12.98 7.59 1.89
C LEU A 264 14.16 6.71 1.46
N SER A 265 14.43 5.62 2.18
CA SER A 265 15.51 4.68 1.83
C SER A 265 15.22 3.86 0.58
N GLN A 266 13.95 3.74 0.19
CA GLN A 266 13.48 2.97 -0.97
C GLN A 266 13.03 3.86 -2.13
N MET A 267 12.69 5.12 -1.84
CA MET A 267 12.13 6.06 -2.81
C MET A 267 13.14 6.46 -3.88
N LYS A 268 12.71 6.40 -5.14
CA LYS A 268 13.48 6.80 -6.31
C LYS A 268 12.70 7.80 -7.18
N ALA A 269 13.40 8.39 -8.14
CA ALA A 269 12.77 9.29 -9.12
C ALA A 269 11.67 8.56 -9.90
N GLY A 270 10.54 9.25 -10.06
CA GLY A 270 9.34 8.70 -10.72
C GLY A 270 8.39 7.95 -9.81
N ASP A 271 8.72 7.77 -8.52
CA ASP A 271 7.80 7.24 -7.50
C ASP A 271 6.78 8.28 -7.06
N PHE A 272 5.78 7.83 -6.31
CA PHE A 272 4.71 8.65 -5.76
C PHE A 272 4.59 8.46 -4.25
N PHE A 273 4.13 9.49 -3.54
CA PHE A 273 3.93 9.42 -2.11
C PHE A 273 2.60 10.06 -1.70
N LEU A 274 1.61 9.27 -1.31
CA LEU A 274 0.33 9.74 -0.76
C LEU A 274 0.44 9.89 0.76
N VAL A 275 0.11 11.05 1.29
CA VAL A 275 0.24 11.38 2.72
C VAL A 275 -1.11 11.80 3.28
N GLN A 276 -1.64 11.03 4.24
CA GLN A 276 -2.90 11.31 4.96
C GLN A 276 -2.71 11.21 6.47
N PHE A 277 -2.84 12.31 7.18
CA PHE A 277 -2.80 12.37 8.65
C PHE A 277 -3.88 13.33 9.17
N GLY A 278 -4.17 13.28 10.48
CA GLY A 278 -5.10 14.18 11.15
C GLY A 278 -5.84 13.56 12.33
N HIS A 279 -6.24 12.27 12.26
CA HIS A 279 -7.08 11.67 13.29
C HIS A 279 -6.39 11.54 14.65
N ASN A 280 -5.10 11.24 14.69
CA ASN A 280 -4.32 11.18 15.91
C ASN A 280 -3.62 12.51 16.21
N ASP A 281 -3.25 13.26 15.18
CA ASP A 281 -2.74 14.62 15.30
C ASP A 281 -3.71 15.53 16.06
N SER A 282 -5.01 15.25 16.02
CA SER A 282 -6.08 16.05 16.64
C SER A 282 -6.30 15.79 18.14
N LYS A 283 -5.42 15.06 18.81
CA LYS A 283 -5.60 14.64 20.22
C LYS A 283 -4.70 15.47 21.16
N PRO A 284 -5.12 16.67 21.63
CA PRO A 284 -4.28 17.62 22.39
C PRO A 284 -3.84 17.08 23.75
N GLN A 285 -4.56 16.07 24.30
CA GLN A 285 -4.21 15.42 25.55
C GLN A 285 -2.92 14.59 25.46
N TRP A 286 -2.40 14.33 24.25
CA TRP A 286 -1.22 13.51 24.02
C TRP A 286 -0.13 14.34 23.31
N PRO A 287 0.74 15.03 24.06
CA PRO A 287 1.69 16.00 23.50
C PRO A 287 2.74 15.38 22.57
N GLN A 288 3.05 14.10 22.73
CA GLN A 288 3.96 13.39 21.83
C GLN A 288 3.34 13.08 20.46
N SER A 289 2.01 13.08 20.36
CA SER A 289 1.26 12.80 19.13
C SER A 289 0.63 14.05 18.52
N TYR A 290 0.13 14.97 19.38
CA TYR A 290 -0.57 16.17 18.95
C TYR A 290 0.29 17.07 18.07
N THR A 291 -0.34 17.59 17.00
CA THR A 291 0.22 18.62 16.15
C THR A 291 -0.79 19.74 15.95
N GLU A 292 -0.39 20.98 16.22
CA GLU A 292 -1.23 22.15 16.01
C GLU A 292 -1.46 22.38 14.51
N PRO A 293 -2.71 22.43 14.01
CA PRO A 293 -3.00 22.49 12.57
C PRO A 293 -2.41 23.70 11.88
N GLY A 294 -2.38 24.88 12.57
CA GLY A 294 -1.87 26.13 11.99
C GLY A 294 -0.35 26.21 11.92
N THR A 295 0.39 25.41 12.66
CA THR A 295 1.85 25.53 12.82
C THR A 295 2.57 24.21 12.62
N SER A 296 2.68 23.36 13.65
CA SER A 296 3.51 22.14 13.62
C SER A 296 3.02 21.11 12.58
N PHE A 297 1.72 20.93 12.41
CA PHE A 297 1.20 20.04 11.37
C PHE A 297 1.64 20.50 9.97
N LYS A 298 1.47 21.80 9.64
CA LYS A 298 1.95 22.37 8.37
C LYS A 298 3.46 22.19 8.19
N ALA A 299 4.25 22.32 9.28
CA ALA A 299 5.70 22.13 9.23
C ALA A 299 6.08 20.68 8.88
N TYR A 300 5.44 19.67 9.49
CA TYR A 300 5.68 18.27 9.16
C TYR A 300 5.28 17.94 7.73
N LEU A 301 4.17 18.47 7.22
CA LEU A 301 3.78 18.29 5.81
C LEU A 301 4.86 18.83 4.87
N ARG A 302 5.45 20.00 5.17
CA ARG A 302 6.54 20.55 4.36
C ARG A 302 7.81 19.70 4.40
N VAL A 303 8.10 19.02 5.51
CA VAL A 303 9.21 18.05 5.57
C VAL A 303 8.95 16.88 4.59
N PHE A 304 7.75 16.30 4.59
CA PHE A 304 7.40 15.26 3.62
C PHE A 304 7.55 15.74 2.18
N ILE A 305 7.09 16.96 1.88
CA ILE A 305 7.16 17.54 0.54
C ILE A 305 8.63 17.75 0.12
N ALA A 306 9.44 18.36 0.94
CA ALA A 306 10.82 18.70 0.62
C ALA A 306 11.67 17.45 0.36
N GLU A 307 11.56 16.45 1.23
CA GLU A 307 12.33 15.20 1.10
C GLU A 307 11.89 14.35 -0.08
N THR A 308 10.59 14.32 -0.40
CA THR A 308 10.07 13.63 -1.59
C THR A 308 10.57 14.30 -2.87
N ARG A 309 10.49 15.61 -2.95
CA ARG A 309 11.00 16.39 -4.11
C ARG A 309 12.49 16.19 -4.34
N ARG A 310 13.28 16.15 -3.26
CA ARG A 310 14.73 15.95 -3.34
C ARG A 310 15.10 14.60 -3.99
N ARG A 311 14.19 13.62 -3.95
CA ARG A 311 14.35 12.30 -4.58
C ARG A 311 13.77 12.21 -5.98
N GLY A 312 13.18 13.29 -6.50
CA GLY A 312 12.54 13.28 -7.82
C GLY A 312 11.21 12.52 -7.85
N ALA A 313 10.60 12.29 -6.68
CA ALA A 313 9.29 11.66 -6.55
C ALA A 313 8.18 12.74 -6.44
N THR A 314 6.93 12.32 -6.66
CA THR A 314 5.75 13.19 -6.60
C THR A 314 4.98 12.94 -5.31
N LEU A 315 4.90 13.95 -4.43
CA LEU A 315 4.03 13.89 -3.26
C LEU A 315 2.61 14.35 -3.60
N VAL A 316 1.63 13.66 -3.03
CA VAL A 316 0.20 13.99 -3.09
C VAL A 316 -0.34 14.07 -1.68
N LEU A 317 -0.90 15.19 -1.30
CA LEU A 317 -1.59 15.33 -0.03
C LEU A 317 -3.02 14.79 -0.15
N VAL A 318 -3.44 14.02 0.87
CA VAL A 318 -4.79 13.46 0.98
C VAL A 318 -5.37 13.94 2.30
N THR A 319 -6.41 14.78 2.27
CA THR A 319 -7.01 15.25 3.52
C THR A 319 -7.62 14.08 4.31
N PRO A 320 -7.56 14.07 5.67
CA PRO A 320 -8.15 13.00 6.47
C PRO A 320 -9.66 12.91 6.20
N MET A 321 -10.20 11.69 6.09
CA MET A 321 -11.65 11.50 5.97
C MET A 321 -12.38 11.99 7.23
N GLU A 322 -13.64 12.38 7.13
CA GLU A 322 -14.44 12.69 8.30
C GLU A 322 -14.94 11.39 8.98
N ARG A 323 -15.12 11.44 10.31
CA ARG A 323 -15.64 10.31 11.08
C ARG A 323 -17.11 10.02 10.78
N ARG A 324 -17.57 8.85 11.18
CA ARG A 324 -18.94 8.35 10.92
C ARG A 324 -20.06 9.33 11.30
N ASN A 325 -19.91 10.08 12.38
CA ASN A 325 -20.89 11.07 12.83
C ASN A 325 -20.98 12.31 11.94
N ASN A 326 -20.13 12.39 10.91
CA ASN A 326 -20.07 13.48 9.93
C ASN A 326 -19.98 14.90 10.54
N GLY A 327 -19.30 15.02 11.70
CA GLY A 327 -19.02 16.29 12.37
C GLY A 327 -17.96 17.11 11.64
N ASP A 328 -17.21 17.91 12.36
CA ASP A 328 -16.00 18.62 11.86
C ASP A 328 -14.78 18.25 12.73
N THR A 329 -14.60 16.94 12.97
CA THR A 329 -13.65 16.45 13.96
C THR A 329 -12.20 16.57 13.52
N VAL A 330 -11.93 16.53 12.21
CA VAL A 330 -10.61 16.66 11.60
C VAL A 330 -10.53 17.83 10.59
N GLY A 331 -11.59 18.61 10.49
CA GLY A 331 -11.67 19.76 9.56
C GLY A 331 -10.54 20.76 9.68
N PRO A 332 -10.06 21.17 10.88
CA PRO A 332 -8.90 22.05 11.01
C PRO A 332 -7.64 21.49 10.34
N TRP A 333 -7.35 20.19 10.45
CA TRP A 333 -6.22 19.53 9.80
C TRP A 333 -6.43 19.40 8.28
N ALA A 334 -7.66 19.14 7.84
CA ALA A 334 -8.00 19.14 6.41
C ALA A 334 -7.80 20.53 5.79
N ARG A 335 -8.20 21.59 6.47
CA ARG A 335 -7.95 22.99 6.02
C ARG A 335 -6.46 23.29 5.94
N ALA A 336 -5.70 22.97 7.00
CA ALA A 336 -4.26 23.16 7.03
C ALA A 336 -3.54 22.43 5.89
N MET A 337 -4.00 21.23 5.53
CA MET A 337 -3.45 20.45 4.42
C MET A 337 -3.76 21.10 3.07
N ARG A 338 -4.97 21.65 2.87
CA ARG A 338 -5.33 22.42 1.67
C ARG A 338 -4.45 23.66 1.52
N ASP A 339 -4.23 24.40 2.62
CA ASP A 339 -3.36 25.58 2.62
C ASP A 339 -1.95 25.22 2.18
N VAL A 340 -1.35 24.17 2.79
CA VAL A 340 -0.01 23.70 2.42
C VAL A 340 0.04 23.23 0.97
N ALA A 341 -0.99 22.51 0.49
CA ALA A 341 -1.04 22.07 -0.90
C ALA A 341 -1.00 23.26 -1.87
N ALA A 342 -1.75 24.32 -1.57
CA ALA A 342 -1.77 25.55 -2.37
C ALA A 342 -0.46 26.32 -2.27
N GLU A 343 0.08 26.51 -1.07
CA GLU A 343 1.33 27.23 -0.81
C GLU A 343 2.54 26.54 -1.46
N GLU A 344 2.58 25.22 -1.41
CA GLU A 344 3.69 24.40 -1.91
C GLU A 344 3.48 23.90 -3.34
N HIS A 345 2.35 24.22 -3.97
CA HIS A 345 2.00 23.75 -5.32
C HIS A 345 2.12 22.24 -5.50
N VAL A 346 1.58 21.47 -4.55
CA VAL A 346 1.51 20.01 -4.62
C VAL A 346 0.08 19.54 -4.89
N PRO A 347 -0.10 18.40 -5.60
CA PRO A 347 -1.42 17.83 -5.81
C PRO A 347 -2.13 17.53 -4.48
N LEU A 348 -3.45 17.73 -4.48
CA LEU A 348 -4.32 17.45 -3.34
C LEU A 348 -5.50 16.57 -3.76
N ILE A 349 -5.81 15.56 -2.95
CA ILE A 349 -7.06 14.81 -2.99
C ILE A 349 -7.86 15.19 -1.74
N ASP A 350 -8.97 15.91 -1.92
CA ASP A 350 -9.78 16.41 -0.81
C ASP A 350 -10.76 15.34 -0.32
N GLN A 351 -10.22 14.30 0.31
CA GLN A 351 -11.00 13.19 0.85
C GLN A 351 -11.96 13.63 1.97
N TRP A 352 -11.60 14.68 2.73
CA TRP A 352 -12.48 15.22 3.77
C TRP A 352 -13.81 15.70 3.19
N ALA A 353 -13.77 16.51 2.14
CA ALA A 353 -14.99 17.00 1.49
C ALA A 353 -15.79 15.87 0.86
N MET A 354 -15.11 14.96 0.15
CA MET A 354 -15.76 13.81 -0.50
C MET A 354 -16.37 12.85 0.51
N SER A 355 -15.69 12.55 1.63
CA SER A 355 -16.24 11.66 2.66
C SER A 355 -17.45 12.28 3.37
N LYS A 356 -17.48 13.58 3.63
CA LYS A 356 -18.66 14.25 4.21
C LYS A 356 -19.88 14.12 3.30
N GLN A 357 -19.70 14.30 2.01
CA GLN A 357 -20.77 14.12 1.04
C GLN A 357 -21.23 12.66 0.98
N LEU A 358 -20.28 11.71 0.96
CA LEU A 358 -20.55 10.27 0.94
C LEU A 358 -21.32 9.81 2.18
N TRP A 359 -20.88 10.24 3.39
CA TRP A 359 -21.59 9.85 4.64
C TRP A 359 -22.99 10.43 4.70
N THR A 360 -23.21 11.64 4.15
CA THR A 360 -24.53 12.22 4.01
C THR A 360 -25.41 11.42 3.05
N ALA A 361 -24.88 11.02 1.90
CA ALA A 361 -25.60 10.26 0.89
C ALA A 361 -25.96 8.84 1.35
N LEU A 362 -25.10 8.18 2.14
CA LEU A 362 -25.39 6.88 2.73
C LEU A 362 -26.49 6.94 3.79
N GLY A 363 -26.68 8.08 4.46
CA GLY A 363 -27.67 8.21 5.52
C GLY A 363 -27.53 7.12 6.59
N PRO A 364 -28.59 6.35 6.92
CA PRO A 364 -28.52 5.25 7.90
C PRO A 364 -27.54 4.13 7.54
N ASP A 365 -27.31 3.90 6.24
CA ASP A 365 -26.39 2.87 5.75
C ASP A 365 -24.91 3.21 6.00
N VAL A 366 -24.59 4.42 6.45
CA VAL A 366 -23.22 4.79 6.87
C VAL A 366 -22.65 3.82 7.90
N ASN A 367 -23.50 3.21 8.75
CA ASN A 367 -23.07 2.21 9.72
C ASN A 367 -22.42 0.97 9.08
N ARG A 368 -22.75 0.65 7.82
CA ARG A 368 -22.15 -0.47 7.08
C ARG A 368 -20.73 -0.16 6.63
N ALA A 369 -20.39 1.13 6.50
CA ALA A 369 -19.06 1.59 6.07
C ALA A 369 -18.05 1.64 7.24
N PHE A 370 -18.47 1.41 8.47
CA PHE A 370 -17.60 1.54 9.65
C PHE A 370 -17.74 0.35 10.62
N HIS A 371 -16.63 0.05 11.30
CA HIS A 371 -16.61 -0.84 12.46
C HIS A 371 -16.94 -0.12 13.77
N ASP A 372 -16.53 1.15 13.90
CA ASP A 372 -16.76 2.02 15.04
C ASP A 372 -17.03 3.47 14.58
N GLN A 373 -16.68 4.48 15.36
CA GLN A 373 -16.86 5.89 14.97
C GLN A 373 -15.80 6.40 13.97
N THR A 374 -14.70 5.65 13.79
CA THR A 374 -13.53 6.12 13.04
C THR A 374 -13.02 5.10 12.01
N HIS A 375 -13.02 3.80 12.36
CA HIS A 375 -12.38 2.78 11.54
C HIS A 375 -13.34 2.16 10.53
N LEU A 376 -12.89 2.09 9.30
CA LEU A 376 -13.66 1.62 8.16
C LEU A 376 -13.87 0.10 8.18
N SER A 377 -15.02 -0.32 7.71
CA SER A 377 -15.26 -1.69 7.23
C SER A 377 -14.67 -1.88 5.82
N GLY A 378 -14.68 -3.10 5.30
CA GLY A 378 -14.31 -3.36 3.90
C GLY A 378 -15.13 -2.53 2.91
N TYR A 379 -16.41 -2.30 3.19
CA TYR A 379 -17.27 -1.47 2.35
C TYR A 379 -16.85 0.00 2.38
N GLY A 380 -16.59 0.56 3.55
CA GLY A 380 -16.09 1.93 3.68
C GLY A 380 -14.75 2.12 2.97
N GLY A 381 -13.83 1.15 3.12
CA GLY A 381 -12.55 1.14 2.41
C GLY A 381 -12.71 1.11 0.89
N TYR A 382 -13.63 0.29 0.37
CA TYR A 382 -13.97 0.24 -1.06
C TYR A 382 -14.46 1.59 -1.57
N LEU A 383 -15.44 2.19 -0.92
CA LEU A 383 -16.01 3.47 -1.33
C LEU A 383 -14.95 4.59 -1.33
N LEU A 384 -14.16 4.69 -0.24
CA LEU A 384 -13.10 5.69 -0.19
C LEU A 384 -11.99 5.45 -1.20
N SER A 385 -11.64 4.19 -1.47
CA SER A 385 -10.66 3.87 -2.51
C SER A 385 -11.12 4.38 -3.88
N LYS A 386 -12.37 4.17 -4.23
CA LYS A 386 -12.94 4.71 -5.49
C LYS A 386 -12.86 6.24 -5.56
N LEU A 387 -13.15 6.92 -4.44
CA LEU A 387 -13.02 8.38 -4.39
C LEU A 387 -11.56 8.85 -4.51
N ILE A 388 -10.62 8.14 -3.88
CA ILE A 388 -9.19 8.43 -4.01
C ILE A 388 -8.73 8.26 -5.47
N VAL A 389 -9.11 7.15 -6.13
CA VAL A 389 -8.75 6.91 -7.55
C VAL A 389 -9.38 7.96 -8.47
N SER A 390 -10.64 8.35 -8.22
CA SER A 390 -11.28 9.46 -8.95
C SER A 390 -10.52 10.77 -8.74
N GLY A 391 -10.04 11.01 -7.52
CA GLY A 391 -9.18 12.17 -7.18
C GLY A 391 -7.82 12.11 -7.87
N ILE A 392 -7.21 10.92 -7.98
CA ILE A 392 -5.97 10.70 -8.73
C ILE A 392 -6.17 11.06 -10.20
N GLN A 393 -7.23 10.53 -10.84
CA GLN A 393 -7.53 10.84 -12.26
C GLN A 393 -7.71 12.34 -12.50
N LYS A 394 -8.36 13.04 -11.57
CA LYS A 394 -8.65 14.47 -11.71
C LYS A 394 -7.45 15.37 -11.44
N ASN A 395 -6.66 15.06 -10.40
CA ASN A 395 -5.70 16.00 -9.82
C ASN A 395 -4.23 15.59 -9.97
N VAL A 396 -3.93 14.33 -10.37
CA VAL A 396 -2.56 13.80 -10.42
C VAL A 396 -2.29 13.11 -11.77
N PRO A 397 -2.17 13.86 -12.88
CA PRO A 397 -2.05 13.27 -14.23
C PRO A 397 -0.91 12.25 -14.37
N ALA A 398 0.23 12.49 -13.71
CA ALA A 398 1.37 11.58 -13.73
C ALA A 398 1.07 10.22 -13.08
N LEU A 399 0.21 10.16 -12.06
CA LEU A 399 -0.24 8.94 -11.41
C LEU A 399 -1.48 8.35 -12.11
N ALA A 400 -2.33 9.18 -12.69
CA ALA A 400 -3.57 8.78 -13.37
C ALA A 400 -3.34 7.78 -14.52
N ARG A 401 -2.16 7.80 -15.16
CA ARG A 401 -1.79 6.86 -16.23
C ARG A 401 -1.72 5.40 -15.76
N PHE A 402 -1.58 5.18 -14.44
CA PHE A 402 -1.56 3.85 -13.83
C PHE A 402 -2.93 3.38 -13.34
N VAL A 403 -3.96 4.19 -13.47
CA VAL A 403 -5.33 3.75 -13.18
C VAL A 403 -5.77 2.78 -14.27
N SER A 404 -6.40 1.67 -13.85
CA SER A 404 -6.88 0.65 -14.77
C SER A 404 -7.88 1.24 -15.78
N ALA A 405 -7.81 0.82 -17.02
CA ALA A 405 -8.64 1.36 -18.11
C ALA A 405 -10.16 1.06 -17.91
N ASP A 406 -10.48 0.03 -17.14
CA ASP A 406 -11.84 -0.37 -16.79
C ASP A 406 -12.37 0.29 -15.51
N PHE A 407 -11.56 1.12 -14.83
CA PHE A 407 -12.00 1.84 -13.64
C PHE A 407 -13.14 2.80 -13.97
N GLN A 408 -14.22 2.71 -13.19
CA GLN A 408 -15.34 3.63 -13.27
C GLN A 408 -15.33 4.57 -12.06
N PRO A 409 -15.22 5.90 -12.26
CA PRO A 409 -15.31 6.88 -11.19
C PRO A 409 -16.64 6.79 -10.44
N MET A 410 -16.62 7.09 -9.15
CA MET A 410 -17.81 7.15 -8.30
C MET A 410 -18.09 8.58 -7.88
N ASP A 411 -19.36 8.99 -7.97
CA ASP A 411 -19.85 10.23 -7.37
C ASP A 411 -20.14 9.99 -5.88
N PRO A 412 -19.55 10.75 -4.95
CA PRO A 412 -19.81 10.60 -3.52
C PRO A 412 -21.29 10.84 -3.14
N ALA A 413 -22.08 11.53 -3.97
CA ALA A 413 -23.52 11.70 -3.76
C ALA A 413 -24.33 10.44 -4.13
N HIS A 414 -23.74 9.52 -4.88
CA HIS A 414 -24.40 8.30 -5.37
C HIS A 414 -23.52 7.07 -5.09
N PRO A 415 -23.41 6.65 -3.80
CA PRO A 415 -22.54 5.55 -3.40
C PRO A 415 -22.96 4.23 -4.05
N GLU A 416 -21.97 3.47 -4.51
CA GLU A 416 -22.17 2.14 -5.07
C GLU A 416 -22.50 1.10 -3.97
N PRO A 417 -23.23 0.02 -4.30
CA PRO A 417 -23.44 -1.07 -3.36
C PRO A 417 -22.14 -1.81 -3.04
N ALA A 418 -22.13 -2.50 -1.89
CA ALA A 418 -20.99 -3.32 -1.49
C ALA A 418 -20.77 -4.46 -2.49
N PRO A 419 -19.56 -4.60 -3.07
CA PRO A 419 -19.25 -5.73 -3.95
C PRO A 419 -19.29 -7.08 -3.22
N ALA A 420 -19.71 -8.12 -3.92
CA ALA A 420 -19.92 -9.46 -3.34
C ALA A 420 -18.62 -10.05 -2.73
N TYR A 421 -17.46 -9.76 -3.29
CA TYR A 421 -16.18 -10.28 -2.79
C TYR A 421 -15.82 -9.81 -1.37
N LEU A 422 -16.44 -8.73 -0.88
CA LEU A 422 -16.24 -8.26 0.51
C LEU A 422 -16.87 -9.18 1.56
N GLN A 423 -17.76 -10.08 1.14
CA GLN A 423 -18.34 -11.10 2.01
C GLN A 423 -17.48 -12.37 2.12
N GLN A 424 -16.46 -12.52 1.28
CA GLN A 424 -15.54 -13.65 1.34
C GLN A 424 -14.68 -13.55 2.61
N SER A 425 -14.64 -14.62 3.40
CA SER A 425 -13.76 -14.68 4.58
C SER A 425 -12.30 -14.55 4.13
N SER A 426 -11.49 -13.84 4.88
CA SER A 426 -10.04 -13.81 4.70
C SER A 426 -9.41 -14.72 5.75
N GLY A 427 -8.97 -15.87 5.33
CA GLY A 427 -8.08 -16.77 6.05
C GLY A 427 -8.58 -17.39 7.36
N PRO A 428 -7.79 -18.30 7.95
CA PRO A 428 -8.02 -18.76 9.30
C PRO A 428 -8.00 -17.53 10.21
N GLY A 429 -9.13 -17.28 10.88
CA GLY A 429 -9.36 -16.08 11.66
C GLY A 429 -8.16 -15.76 12.54
N ALA A 430 -7.73 -14.50 12.55
CA ALA A 430 -6.81 -14.04 13.55
C ALA A 430 -7.36 -14.46 14.93
N PRO A 431 -6.54 -15.01 15.83
CA PRO A 431 -7.01 -15.39 17.15
C PRO A 431 -7.72 -14.20 17.80
N PRO A 432 -8.82 -14.42 18.54
CA PRO A 432 -9.54 -13.35 19.21
C PRO A 432 -8.55 -12.57 20.08
N ARG A 433 -8.61 -11.25 20.03
CA ARG A 433 -7.78 -10.39 20.89
C ARG A 433 -7.95 -10.80 22.33
N PRO A 434 -6.87 -10.89 23.11
CA PRO A 434 -7.01 -10.82 24.55
C PRO A 434 -7.71 -9.50 24.87
N VAL A 435 -8.86 -9.59 25.55
CA VAL A 435 -9.56 -8.44 26.12
C VAL A 435 -8.54 -7.77 27.04
N ARG A 436 -8.13 -6.54 26.74
CA ARG A 436 -7.31 -5.76 27.67
C ARG A 436 -8.14 -5.46 28.90
N PRO A 437 -7.58 -5.63 30.10
CA PRO A 437 -8.24 -5.27 31.35
C PRO A 437 -8.58 -3.79 31.40
#